data_82983297a4fab0247685effd36e5f53d
#
_entry.id   82983297a4fab0247685effd36e5f53d
#
_cell.length_a   1.000
_cell.length_b   1.000
_cell.length_c   1.000
_cell.angle_alpha   90.00
_cell.angle_beta   90.00
_cell.angle_gamma   90.00
#
_symmetry.space_group_name_H-M   'P 1'
#
loop_
_entity.id
_entity.type
_entity.pdbx_description
1 polymer ?
#
loop_
_entity_poly.entity_id
_entity_poly.type
_entity_poly.pdbx_seq_one_letter_code
_entity_poly.pdbx_strand_id
1 'polypeptide(L)'
;MLKGVLMSRVFKSVGELVGNTPLLELSHIEKEYDLQAKVFAKLEYFNPAGSVKDRVARAIIDDAESKGLLKHGATIIEATSGNTGIGLACVGCARGYKVVIVMPETMSVERRKLMLAYGASLVLTDGAKGMKGAIDKANELHEQIDGSILAGQFVNPANPKAHYETTAPEIWRDTDGNVDVFVAGVGTGGTITGVGRYLKEKNPNVKIVAVEPFSSPVLSKGVSGAHKIQGIGAGFVPDVLDTSVYDEVIAVKDEDAFETAREVGKKEGVLVGISSGAALFGALQVAKRSECAGKNIVVLLPDTGDRYLSTTLFE
;
A
#
# COMPACT_ATOMS: atom_id res chain seq x y z
N MET A 1 -32.91 -0.20 21.77
CA MET A 1 -31.63 0.24 22.38
C MET A 1 -30.79 -0.98 22.68
N LEU A 2 -29.90 -1.36 21.77
CA LEU A 2 -28.90 -2.40 22.00
C LEU A 2 -27.80 -1.77 22.88
N LYS A 3 -27.69 -2.16 24.12
CA LYS A 3 -26.55 -1.87 24.98
C LYS A 3 -25.36 -2.59 24.37
N GLY A 4 -24.56 -1.88 23.56
CA GLY A 4 -23.27 -2.36 23.13
C GLY A 4 -22.40 -2.56 24.37
N VAL A 5 -22.05 -3.80 24.65
CA VAL A 5 -21.02 -4.14 25.62
C VAL A 5 -19.74 -3.51 25.10
N LEU A 6 -19.29 -2.43 25.71
CA LEU A 6 -17.94 -1.89 25.52
C LEU A 6 -16.98 -2.96 26.06
N MET A 7 -16.56 -3.88 25.22
CA MET A 7 -15.40 -4.71 25.53
C MET A 7 -14.18 -3.80 25.56
N SER A 8 -13.48 -3.74 26.68
CA SER A 8 -12.18 -3.06 26.78
C SER A 8 -11.24 -3.73 25.77
N ARG A 9 -10.82 -2.99 24.72
CA ARG A 9 -9.91 -3.48 23.72
C ARG A 9 -8.47 -3.20 24.17
N VAL A 10 -7.91 -4.08 24.97
CA VAL A 10 -6.47 -4.09 25.24
C VAL A 10 -5.82 -5.04 24.25
N PHE A 11 -5.04 -4.52 23.33
CA PHE A 11 -4.29 -5.29 22.35
C PHE A 11 -3.00 -5.82 22.97
N LYS A 12 -2.63 -7.05 22.64
CA LYS A 12 -1.45 -7.73 23.20
C LYS A 12 -0.22 -7.64 22.30
N SER A 13 -0.42 -7.29 21.02
CA SER A 13 0.66 -7.14 20.06
C SER A 13 0.35 -6.04 19.05
N VAL A 14 1.41 -5.46 18.45
CA VAL A 14 1.28 -4.49 17.37
C VAL A 14 0.55 -5.07 16.16
N GLY A 15 0.71 -6.37 15.91
CA GLY A 15 0.01 -7.06 14.82
C GLY A 15 -1.52 -7.00 14.94
N GLU A 16 -2.08 -6.96 16.16
CA GLU A 16 -3.52 -6.84 16.39
C GLU A 16 -4.06 -5.44 16.06
N LEU A 17 -3.18 -4.43 16.02
CA LEU A 17 -3.53 -3.06 15.63
C LEU A 17 -3.56 -2.86 14.11
N VAL A 18 -3.01 -3.80 13.34
CA VAL A 18 -2.97 -3.70 11.88
C VAL A 18 -4.36 -3.90 11.30
N GLY A 19 -4.78 -2.98 10.44
CA GLY A 19 -6.10 -2.99 9.82
C GLY A 19 -7.15 -2.16 10.56
N ASN A 20 -8.41 -2.35 10.22
CA ASN A 20 -9.55 -1.55 10.69
C ASN A 20 -9.32 -0.04 10.54
N THR A 21 -8.67 0.34 9.45
CA THR A 21 -8.39 1.73 9.12
C THR A 21 -9.68 2.46 8.74
N PRO A 22 -9.80 3.77 9.03
CA PRO A 22 -11.02 4.50 8.75
C PRO A 22 -11.25 4.76 7.25
N LEU A 23 -12.53 4.93 6.91
CA LEU A 23 -12.99 5.54 5.68
C LEU A 23 -13.37 6.99 5.97
N LEU A 24 -12.89 7.94 5.17
CA LEU A 24 -13.20 9.37 5.28
C LEU A 24 -13.87 9.85 3.99
N GLU A 25 -15.06 10.46 4.10
CA GLU A 25 -15.70 11.19 2.99
C GLU A 25 -14.95 12.51 2.76
N LEU A 26 -14.51 12.74 1.52
CA LEU A 26 -13.73 13.94 1.16
C LEU A 26 -14.67 15.10 0.77
N SER A 27 -15.51 15.50 1.71
CA SER A 27 -16.62 16.43 1.46
C SER A 27 -16.20 17.84 1.04
N HIS A 28 -15.03 18.32 1.47
CA HIS A 28 -14.52 19.62 1.04
C HIS A 28 -14.00 19.58 -0.40
N ILE A 29 -13.34 18.48 -0.78
CA ILE A 29 -12.90 18.22 -2.16
C ILE A 29 -14.10 18.02 -3.08
N GLU A 30 -15.11 17.26 -2.66
CA GLU A 30 -16.35 17.07 -3.42
C GLU A 30 -17.01 18.42 -3.74
N LYS A 31 -17.12 19.30 -2.74
CA LYS A 31 -17.68 20.63 -2.88
C LYS A 31 -16.83 21.54 -3.77
N GLU A 32 -15.51 21.52 -3.63
CA GLU A 32 -14.58 22.33 -4.42
C GLU A 32 -14.68 22.05 -5.92
N TYR A 33 -14.83 20.74 -6.27
CA TYR A 33 -14.93 20.30 -7.66
C TYR A 33 -16.36 20.12 -8.16
N ASP A 34 -17.38 20.54 -7.38
CA ASP A 34 -18.81 20.35 -7.68
C ASP A 34 -19.16 18.90 -8.10
N LEU A 35 -18.58 17.93 -7.39
CA LEU A 35 -18.76 16.52 -7.72
C LEU A 35 -20.17 16.06 -7.36
N GLN A 36 -20.79 15.32 -8.28
CA GLN A 36 -22.08 14.66 -8.03
C GLN A 36 -21.91 13.24 -7.49
N ALA A 37 -20.69 12.73 -7.43
CA ALA A 37 -20.31 11.47 -6.79
C ALA A 37 -19.77 11.73 -5.39
N LYS A 38 -19.82 10.70 -4.52
CA LYS A 38 -19.15 10.70 -3.24
C LYS A 38 -17.77 10.05 -3.36
N VAL A 39 -16.77 10.60 -2.70
CA VAL A 39 -15.39 10.09 -2.71
C VAL A 39 -14.97 9.75 -1.28
N PHE A 40 -14.73 8.48 -1.03
CA PHE A 40 -14.30 7.96 0.26
C PHE A 40 -12.84 7.53 0.22
N ALA A 41 -12.04 8.08 1.10
CA ALA A 41 -10.63 7.74 1.25
C ALA A 41 -10.43 6.66 2.31
N LYS A 42 -9.90 5.50 1.93
CA LYS A 42 -9.42 4.47 2.87
C LYS A 42 -8.02 4.85 3.36
N LEU A 43 -7.93 5.29 4.62
CA LEU A 43 -6.74 5.92 5.18
C LEU A 43 -5.79 4.87 5.78
N GLU A 44 -4.93 4.29 4.97
CA GLU A 44 -4.02 3.21 5.39
C GLU A 44 -2.85 3.66 6.27
N TYR A 45 -2.63 4.98 6.41
CA TYR A 45 -1.62 5.48 7.34
C TYR A 45 -2.01 5.32 8.82
N PHE A 46 -3.26 4.96 9.13
CA PHE A 46 -3.67 4.58 10.49
C PHE A 46 -3.17 3.20 10.93
N ASN A 47 -2.56 2.42 10.06
CA ASN A 47 -1.82 1.25 10.48
C ASN A 47 -0.63 1.64 11.39
N PRO A 48 -0.18 0.78 12.32
CA PRO A 48 0.83 1.11 13.34
C PRO A 48 2.14 1.66 12.79
N ALA A 49 2.63 1.12 11.69
CA ALA A 49 3.83 1.62 11.02
C ALA A 49 3.51 2.61 9.88
N GLY A 50 2.28 3.13 9.81
CA GLY A 50 1.86 4.24 8.97
C GLY A 50 1.67 3.92 7.49
N SER A 51 1.39 2.67 7.11
CA SER A 51 1.09 2.34 5.72
C SER A 51 0.30 1.05 5.53
N VAL A 52 -0.26 0.91 4.32
CA VAL A 52 -0.91 -0.31 3.82
C VAL A 52 -0.01 -1.55 3.89
N LYS A 53 1.30 -1.38 3.90
CA LYS A 53 2.27 -2.49 3.91
C LYS A 53 2.36 -3.21 5.24
N ASP A 54 1.84 -2.64 6.31
CA ASP A 54 1.73 -3.31 7.60
C ASP A 54 0.84 -4.55 7.50
N ARG A 55 -0.24 -4.47 6.68
CA ARG A 55 -1.11 -5.62 6.38
C ARG A 55 -0.35 -6.72 5.63
N VAL A 56 0.41 -6.32 4.63
CA VAL A 56 1.22 -7.25 3.81
C VAL A 56 2.29 -7.92 4.67
N ALA A 57 3.02 -7.13 5.46
CA ALA A 57 4.05 -7.65 6.37
C ALA A 57 3.49 -8.67 7.38
N ARG A 58 2.37 -8.32 8.03
CA ARG A 58 1.69 -9.23 8.94
C ARG A 58 1.26 -10.52 8.25
N ALA A 59 0.61 -10.42 7.09
CA ALA A 59 0.10 -11.59 6.39
C ALA A 59 1.21 -12.52 5.89
N ILE A 60 2.34 -11.97 5.42
CA ILE A 60 3.52 -12.76 5.03
C ILE A 60 4.09 -13.53 6.23
N ILE A 61 4.19 -12.86 7.37
CA ILE A 61 4.70 -13.49 8.61
C ILE A 61 3.72 -14.57 9.10
N ASP A 62 2.41 -14.25 9.18
CA ASP A 62 1.37 -15.19 9.59
C ASP A 62 1.33 -16.43 8.70
N ASP A 63 1.46 -16.27 7.38
CA ASP A 63 1.50 -17.36 6.41
C ASP A 63 2.75 -18.23 6.59
N ALA A 64 3.92 -17.62 6.76
CA ALA A 64 5.18 -18.35 6.97
C ALA A 64 5.19 -19.11 8.30
N GLU A 65 4.64 -18.53 9.38
CA GLU A 65 4.47 -19.21 10.67
C GLU A 65 3.51 -20.41 10.53
N SER A 66 2.37 -20.23 9.89
CA SER A 66 1.36 -21.28 9.70
C SER A 66 1.88 -22.47 8.90
N LYS A 67 2.81 -22.23 7.98
CA LYS A 67 3.48 -23.25 7.16
C LYS A 67 4.70 -23.88 7.84
N GLY A 68 5.06 -23.41 9.04
CA GLY A 68 6.27 -23.87 9.75
C GLY A 68 7.59 -23.46 9.09
N LEU A 69 7.55 -22.50 8.16
CA LEU A 69 8.73 -21.97 7.46
C LEU A 69 9.50 -20.97 8.33
N LEU A 70 8.82 -20.31 9.26
CA LEU A 70 9.39 -19.27 10.12
C LEU A 70 9.39 -19.77 11.57
N LYS A 71 10.54 -20.19 12.08
CA LYS A 71 10.73 -20.60 13.47
C LYS A 71 11.06 -19.39 14.34
N HIS A 72 10.80 -19.49 15.65
CA HIS A 72 11.14 -18.43 16.60
C HIS A 72 12.62 -18.00 16.47
N GLY A 73 12.85 -16.69 16.35
CA GLY A 73 14.19 -16.11 16.17
C GLY A 73 14.78 -16.25 14.77
N ALA A 74 14.04 -16.83 13.80
CA ALA A 74 14.47 -16.93 12.42
C ALA A 74 14.62 -15.53 11.76
N THR A 75 15.23 -15.51 10.58
CA THR A 75 15.53 -14.27 9.85
C THR A 75 14.53 -14.07 8.70
N ILE A 76 13.95 -12.90 8.62
CA ILE A 76 13.14 -12.42 7.49
C ILE A 76 13.98 -11.46 6.67
N ILE A 77 14.10 -11.72 5.37
CA ILE A 77 14.91 -10.91 4.45
C ILE A 77 13.98 -10.31 3.39
N GLU A 78 14.16 -9.03 3.06
CA GLU A 78 13.45 -8.37 1.96
C GLU A 78 14.34 -7.34 1.27
N ALA A 79 14.33 -7.34 -0.07
CA ALA A 79 14.93 -6.30 -0.88
C ALA A 79 13.92 -5.18 -1.11
N THR A 80 14.00 -4.11 -0.31
CA THR A 80 13.09 -2.98 -0.41
C THR A 80 13.62 -1.73 0.26
N SER A 81 13.34 -0.57 -0.31
CA SER A 81 13.62 0.73 0.32
C SER A 81 12.35 1.42 0.85
N GLY A 82 11.20 0.75 0.71
CA GLY A 82 9.89 1.37 0.94
C GLY A 82 9.16 0.87 2.18
N ASN A 83 7.86 1.10 2.17
CA ASN A 83 6.94 0.80 3.27
C ASN A 83 6.91 -0.67 3.69
N THR A 84 7.20 -1.60 2.77
CA THR A 84 7.26 -3.04 3.09
C THR A 84 8.36 -3.34 4.10
N GLY A 85 9.54 -2.74 3.93
CA GLY A 85 10.63 -2.89 4.90
C GLY A 85 10.29 -2.33 6.28
N ILE A 86 9.57 -1.21 6.32
CA ILE A 86 9.11 -0.60 7.58
C ILE A 86 8.06 -1.52 8.25
N GLY A 87 7.08 -2.01 7.50
CA GLY A 87 6.06 -2.93 8.02
C GLY A 87 6.66 -4.25 8.54
N LEU A 88 7.60 -4.85 7.78
CA LEU A 88 8.32 -6.06 8.22
C LEU A 88 9.15 -5.80 9.48
N ALA A 89 9.85 -4.66 9.56
CA ALA A 89 10.58 -4.27 10.76
C ALA A 89 9.64 -4.11 11.97
N CYS A 90 8.53 -3.41 11.81
CA CYS A 90 7.55 -3.19 12.87
C CYS A 90 6.96 -4.51 13.40
N VAL A 91 6.40 -5.33 12.53
CA VAL A 91 5.70 -6.55 12.93
C VAL A 91 6.67 -7.69 13.27
N GLY A 92 7.72 -7.87 12.44
CA GLY A 92 8.68 -8.96 12.58
C GLY A 92 9.55 -8.83 13.83
N CYS A 93 10.16 -7.66 14.07
CA CYS A 93 10.97 -7.44 15.27
C CYS A 93 10.13 -7.54 16.54
N ALA A 94 8.90 -7.03 16.55
CA ALA A 94 7.99 -7.14 17.68
C ALA A 94 7.60 -8.59 18.00
N ARG A 95 7.68 -9.50 17.04
CA ARG A 95 7.48 -10.97 17.23
C ARG A 95 8.77 -11.73 17.54
N GLY A 96 9.90 -11.03 17.69
CA GLY A 96 11.20 -11.64 18.02
C GLY A 96 11.96 -12.22 16.83
N TYR A 97 11.57 -11.89 15.61
CA TYR A 97 12.32 -12.25 14.40
C TYR A 97 13.46 -11.27 14.13
N LYS A 98 14.52 -11.77 13.52
CA LYS A 98 15.56 -10.93 12.92
C LYS A 98 15.03 -10.46 11.57
N VAL A 99 15.03 -9.15 11.34
CA VAL A 99 14.59 -8.58 10.07
C VAL A 99 15.79 -7.93 9.40
N VAL A 100 16.12 -8.37 8.18
CA VAL A 100 17.22 -7.85 7.37
C VAL A 100 16.63 -7.22 6.11
N ILE A 101 16.78 -5.91 5.99
CA ILE A 101 16.32 -5.15 4.82
C ILE A 101 17.52 -4.79 3.97
N VAL A 102 17.44 -5.15 2.69
CA VAL A 102 18.50 -4.90 1.71
C VAL A 102 18.05 -3.79 0.77
N MET A 103 18.89 -2.76 0.60
CA MET A 103 18.57 -1.64 -0.29
C MET A 103 19.80 -0.94 -0.82
N PRO A 104 19.71 -0.22 -1.96
CA PRO A 104 20.77 0.65 -2.43
C PRO A 104 21.08 1.77 -1.42
N GLU A 105 22.35 2.13 -1.31
CA GLU A 105 22.80 3.20 -0.39
C GLU A 105 22.26 4.59 -0.73
N THR A 106 21.72 4.78 -1.92
CA THR A 106 21.10 6.04 -2.38
C THR A 106 19.69 6.28 -1.87
N MET A 107 19.11 5.31 -1.16
CA MET A 107 17.74 5.39 -0.67
C MET A 107 17.60 6.30 0.56
N SER A 108 16.36 6.77 0.83
CA SER A 108 16.00 7.74 1.89
C SER A 108 16.59 7.38 3.27
N VAL A 109 17.27 8.34 3.85
CA VAL A 109 17.88 8.22 5.19
C VAL A 109 16.79 8.11 6.27
N GLU A 110 15.67 8.79 6.11
CA GLU A 110 14.54 8.78 7.04
C GLU A 110 13.96 7.36 7.14
N ARG A 111 13.74 6.70 6.00
CA ARG A 111 13.25 5.33 5.96
C ARG A 111 14.22 4.33 6.57
N ARG A 112 15.53 4.53 6.34
CA ARG A 112 16.57 3.71 6.99
C ARG A 112 16.53 3.87 8.51
N LYS A 113 16.47 5.10 9.01
CA LYS A 113 16.38 5.39 10.45
C LYS A 113 15.13 4.77 11.07
N LEU A 114 14.00 4.82 10.36
CA LEU A 114 12.75 4.24 10.83
C LEU A 114 12.82 2.70 10.95
N MET A 115 13.38 2.03 9.94
CA MET A 115 13.60 0.57 10.00
C MET A 115 14.55 0.17 11.13
N LEU A 116 15.66 0.91 11.31
CA LEU A 116 16.60 0.70 12.43
C LEU A 116 15.94 0.92 13.78
N ALA A 117 15.09 1.96 13.92
CA ALA A 117 14.36 2.25 15.15
C ALA A 117 13.40 1.13 15.56
N TYR A 118 12.83 0.40 14.59
CA TYR A 118 12.04 -0.82 14.84
C TYR A 118 12.90 -2.05 15.15
N GLY A 119 14.23 -1.96 15.03
CA GLY A 119 15.15 -3.06 15.33
C GLY A 119 15.59 -3.91 14.13
N ALA A 120 15.27 -3.52 12.91
CA ALA A 120 15.77 -4.21 11.72
C ALA A 120 17.26 -3.93 11.49
N SER A 121 17.94 -4.87 10.84
CA SER A 121 19.28 -4.68 10.29
C SER A 121 19.21 -4.24 8.85
N LEU A 122 20.09 -3.32 8.44
CA LEU A 122 20.17 -2.86 7.06
C LEU A 122 21.45 -3.37 6.39
N VAL A 123 21.29 -3.87 5.17
CA VAL A 123 22.39 -4.18 4.26
C VAL A 123 22.30 -3.23 3.07
N LEU A 124 23.29 -2.34 2.98
CA LEU A 124 23.35 -1.35 1.90
C LEU A 124 24.18 -1.94 0.73
N THR A 125 23.63 -1.80 -0.47
CA THR A 125 24.31 -2.22 -1.71
C THR A 125 24.73 -1.00 -2.51
N ASP A 126 25.66 -1.20 -3.44
CA ASP A 126 26.13 -0.16 -4.36
C ASP A 126 24.94 0.48 -5.10
N GLY A 127 24.84 1.80 -4.99
CA GLY A 127 23.78 2.60 -5.61
C GLY A 127 23.71 2.45 -7.13
N ALA A 128 24.84 2.23 -7.80
CA ALA A 128 24.91 2.03 -9.24
C ALA A 128 24.21 0.75 -9.72
N LYS A 129 24.07 -0.25 -8.84
CA LYS A 129 23.38 -1.52 -9.14
C LYS A 129 21.86 -1.42 -8.92
N GLY A 130 21.35 -0.33 -8.33
CA GLY A 130 19.93 -0.11 -8.07
C GLY A 130 19.27 -1.26 -7.29
N MET A 131 17.96 -1.41 -7.46
CA MET A 131 17.20 -2.47 -6.78
C MET A 131 17.61 -3.88 -7.21
N LYS A 132 18.12 -4.07 -8.42
CA LYS A 132 18.63 -5.38 -8.85
C LYS A 132 19.77 -5.86 -7.95
N GLY A 133 20.74 -4.98 -7.64
CA GLY A 133 21.81 -5.32 -6.71
C GLY A 133 21.32 -5.65 -5.30
N ALA A 134 20.25 -5.01 -4.84
CA ALA A 134 19.64 -5.31 -3.56
C ALA A 134 18.93 -6.69 -3.56
N ILE A 135 18.26 -7.04 -4.65
CA ILE A 135 17.61 -8.36 -4.82
C ILE A 135 18.65 -9.47 -4.86
N ASP A 136 19.71 -9.30 -5.66
CA ASP A 136 20.79 -10.29 -5.75
C ASP A 136 21.44 -10.53 -4.38
N LYS A 137 21.66 -9.45 -3.61
CA LYS A 137 22.22 -9.55 -2.26
C LYS A 137 21.26 -10.17 -1.24
N ALA A 138 19.95 -9.93 -1.35
CA ALA A 138 18.96 -10.56 -0.50
C ALA A 138 18.90 -12.08 -0.73
N ASN A 139 19.01 -12.52 -1.99
CA ASN A 139 19.08 -13.95 -2.35
C ASN A 139 20.36 -14.59 -1.78
N GLU A 140 21.52 -13.94 -1.96
CA GLU A 140 22.79 -14.39 -1.38
C GLU A 140 22.69 -14.58 0.14
N LEU A 141 22.11 -13.62 0.85
CA LEU A 141 21.93 -13.71 2.30
C LEU A 141 20.97 -14.85 2.70
N HIS A 142 19.93 -15.06 1.92
CA HIS A 142 19.00 -16.15 2.14
C HIS A 142 19.67 -17.51 2.02
N GLU A 143 20.55 -17.69 1.02
CA GLU A 143 21.36 -18.91 0.86
C GLU A 143 22.36 -19.13 2.01
N GLN A 144 22.87 -18.06 2.60
CA GLN A 144 23.85 -18.10 3.69
C GLN A 144 23.25 -18.24 5.09
N ILE A 145 21.99 -17.87 5.29
CA ILE A 145 21.34 -17.84 6.59
C ILE A 145 20.30 -18.98 6.66
N ASP A 146 20.69 -20.06 7.30
CA ASP A 146 19.82 -21.23 7.49
C ASP A 146 18.51 -20.85 8.19
N GLY A 147 17.39 -21.35 7.67
CA GLY A 147 16.06 -21.11 8.22
C GLY A 147 15.55 -19.68 8.03
N SER A 148 16.22 -18.86 7.22
CA SER A 148 15.68 -17.56 6.80
C SER A 148 14.56 -17.71 5.77
N ILE A 149 13.75 -16.67 5.60
CA ILE A 149 12.78 -16.57 4.51
C ILE A 149 13.00 -15.26 3.74
N LEU A 150 12.70 -15.30 2.44
CA LEU A 150 12.47 -14.10 1.65
C LEU A 150 10.99 -13.73 1.75
N ALA A 151 10.67 -12.48 2.15
CA ALA A 151 9.29 -12.03 2.24
C ALA A 151 8.61 -11.97 0.86
N GLY A 152 9.32 -11.48 -0.16
CA GLY A 152 8.95 -11.61 -1.57
C GLY A 152 7.65 -10.89 -1.95
N GLN A 153 7.50 -9.62 -1.59
CA GLN A 153 6.24 -8.87 -1.76
C GLN A 153 5.64 -8.89 -3.17
N PHE A 154 6.43 -9.10 -4.21
CA PHE A 154 5.98 -9.11 -5.61
C PHE A 154 5.50 -10.47 -6.10
N VAL A 155 5.84 -11.54 -5.39
CA VAL A 155 5.55 -12.94 -5.77
C VAL A 155 4.76 -13.70 -4.71
N ASN A 156 4.73 -13.23 -3.47
CA ASN A 156 4.11 -13.92 -2.34
C ASN A 156 2.58 -13.75 -2.34
N PRO A 157 1.79 -14.84 -2.48
CA PRO A 157 0.33 -14.78 -2.52
C PRO A 157 -0.31 -14.30 -1.22
N ALA A 158 0.41 -14.28 -0.09
CA ALA A 158 -0.06 -13.70 1.16
C ALA A 158 -0.34 -12.18 1.02
N ASN A 159 0.31 -11.49 0.07
CA ASN A 159 0.09 -10.08 -0.20
C ASN A 159 -1.36 -9.80 -0.69
N PRO A 160 -1.84 -10.28 -1.84
CA PRO A 160 -3.23 -10.05 -2.24
C PRO A 160 -4.23 -10.69 -1.26
N LYS A 161 -3.89 -11.83 -0.64
CA LYS A 161 -4.72 -12.47 0.38
C LYS A 161 -4.98 -11.54 1.57
N ALA A 162 -3.97 -10.81 2.05
CA ALA A 162 -4.14 -9.82 3.13
C ALA A 162 -5.24 -8.81 2.82
N HIS A 163 -5.29 -8.32 1.60
CA HIS A 163 -6.28 -7.33 1.16
C HIS A 163 -7.66 -7.93 0.94
N TYR A 164 -7.72 -9.16 0.41
CA TYR A 164 -8.97 -9.90 0.25
C TYR A 164 -9.62 -10.20 1.62
N GLU A 165 -8.83 -10.59 2.61
CA GLU A 165 -9.34 -11.01 3.93
C GLU A 165 -9.55 -9.84 4.90
N THR A 166 -8.94 -8.67 4.69
CA THR A 166 -9.01 -7.55 5.63
C THR A 166 -9.47 -6.25 4.99
N THR A 167 -8.71 -5.66 4.09
CA THR A 167 -9.00 -4.35 3.49
C THR A 167 -10.35 -4.30 2.80
N ALA A 168 -10.65 -5.31 1.99
CA ALA A 168 -11.89 -5.37 1.22
C ALA A 168 -13.14 -5.56 2.10
N PRO A 169 -13.16 -6.50 3.07
CA PRO A 169 -14.25 -6.62 4.02
C PRO A 169 -14.49 -5.36 4.85
N GLU A 170 -13.42 -4.63 5.22
CA GLU A 170 -13.53 -3.36 5.92
C GLU A 170 -14.23 -2.31 5.02
N ILE A 171 -13.79 -2.15 3.77
CA ILE A 171 -14.42 -1.24 2.82
C ILE A 171 -15.90 -1.60 2.63
N TRP A 172 -16.20 -2.86 2.40
CA TRP A 172 -17.57 -3.33 2.21
C TRP A 172 -18.49 -3.05 3.40
N ARG A 173 -18.00 -3.33 4.62
CA ARG A 173 -18.71 -3.06 5.86
C ARG A 173 -18.93 -1.55 6.07
N ASP A 174 -17.88 -0.76 5.90
CA ASP A 174 -17.88 0.67 6.24
C ASP A 174 -18.66 1.52 5.22
N THR A 175 -19.01 0.92 4.06
CA THR A 175 -19.92 1.51 3.05
C THR A 175 -21.31 0.87 3.02
N ASP A 176 -21.64 0.00 3.98
CA ASP A 176 -22.88 -0.79 3.96
C ASP A 176 -23.09 -1.54 2.61
N GLY A 177 -21.99 -1.97 1.99
CA GLY A 177 -21.99 -2.64 0.69
C GLY A 177 -22.21 -1.73 -0.52
N ASN A 178 -22.25 -0.42 -0.33
CA ASN A 178 -22.50 0.54 -1.40
C ASN A 178 -21.17 1.07 -1.99
N VAL A 179 -20.49 0.26 -2.79
CA VAL A 179 -19.29 0.61 -3.55
C VAL A 179 -19.59 0.47 -5.02
N ASP A 180 -19.48 1.54 -5.80
CA ASP A 180 -19.63 1.53 -7.26
C ASP A 180 -18.28 1.45 -7.97
N VAL A 181 -17.28 2.16 -7.42
CA VAL A 181 -15.93 2.21 -7.99
C VAL A 181 -14.90 2.08 -6.87
N PHE A 182 -13.87 1.26 -7.11
CA PHE A 182 -12.67 1.20 -6.27
C PHE A 182 -11.44 1.62 -7.05
N VAL A 183 -10.66 2.56 -6.51
CA VAL A 183 -9.46 3.11 -7.13
C VAL A 183 -8.23 2.84 -6.27
N ALA A 184 -7.17 2.31 -6.86
CA ALA A 184 -5.90 2.09 -6.17
C ALA A 184 -4.69 2.23 -7.09
N GLY A 185 -3.60 2.80 -6.55
CA GLY A 185 -2.30 2.80 -7.20
C GLY A 185 -1.66 1.41 -7.21
N VAL A 186 -1.01 1.05 -8.32
CA VAL A 186 -0.42 -0.28 -8.51
C VAL A 186 1.10 -0.23 -8.30
N GLY A 187 1.54 -0.72 -7.14
CA GLY A 187 2.94 -1.03 -6.85
C GLY A 187 3.21 -2.52 -7.03
N THR A 188 2.95 -3.32 -5.99
CA THR A 188 3.00 -4.79 -6.08
C THR A 188 1.75 -5.40 -6.72
N GLY A 189 0.66 -4.65 -6.79
CA GLY A 189 -0.63 -5.15 -7.29
C GLY A 189 -1.47 -5.91 -6.25
N GLY A 190 -0.94 -6.17 -5.04
CA GLY A 190 -1.66 -6.94 -4.02
C GLY A 190 -2.97 -6.29 -3.59
N THR A 191 -2.96 -4.97 -3.38
CA THR A 191 -4.16 -4.21 -2.97
C THR A 191 -5.28 -4.34 -3.99
N ILE A 192 -5.01 -3.98 -5.25
CA ILE A 192 -6.05 -3.98 -6.29
C ILE A 192 -6.54 -5.38 -6.60
N THR A 193 -5.65 -6.39 -6.57
CA THR A 193 -6.00 -7.79 -6.76
C THR A 193 -6.91 -8.30 -5.64
N GLY A 194 -6.50 -8.13 -4.38
CA GLY A 194 -7.26 -8.64 -3.25
C GLY A 194 -8.61 -7.93 -3.07
N VAL A 195 -8.60 -6.59 -3.10
CA VAL A 195 -9.82 -5.80 -2.96
C VAL A 195 -10.76 -6.01 -4.15
N GLY A 196 -10.21 -5.96 -5.36
CA GLY A 196 -11.01 -6.09 -6.59
C GLY A 196 -11.71 -7.44 -6.69
N ARG A 197 -11.01 -8.54 -6.38
CA ARG A 197 -11.63 -9.89 -6.33
C ARG A 197 -12.79 -9.94 -5.35
N TYR A 198 -12.56 -9.51 -4.12
CA TYR A 198 -13.61 -9.53 -3.09
C TYR A 198 -14.82 -8.67 -3.47
N LEU A 199 -14.58 -7.43 -3.94
CA LEU A 199 -15.68 -6.53 -4.29
C LEU A 199 -16.49 -7.07 -5.49
N LYS A 200 -15.83 -7.61 -6.53
CA LYS A 200 -16.51 -8.23 -7.69
C LYS A 200 -17.27 -9.50 -7.33
N GLU A 201 -16.82 -10.27 -6.34
CA GLU A 201 -17.59 -11.40 -5.80
C GLU A 201 -18.87 -10.95 -5.07
N LYS A 202 -18.81 -9.80 -4.37
CA LYS A 202 -19.97 -9.22 -3.69
C LYS A 202 -20.94 -8.51 -4.65
N ASN A 203 -20.39 -7.77 -5.59
CA ASN A 203 -21.14 -7.04 -6.62
C ASN A 203 -20.34 -7.02 -7.92
N PRO A 204 -20.69 -7.84 -8.93
CA PRO A 204 -19.97 -7.90 -10.20
C PRO A 204 -19.94 -6.59 -10.99
N ASN A 205 -20.81 -5.62 -10.66
CA ASN A 205 -20.89 -4.32 -11.32
C ASN A 205 -19.90 -3.29 -10.73
N VAL A 206 -19.19 -3.61 -9.66
CA VAL A 206 -18.16 -2.71 -9.11
C VAL A 206 -17.06 -2.53 -10.14
N LYS A 207 -16.77 -1.27 -10.48
CA LYS A 207 -15.66 -0.91 -11.37
C LYS A 207 -14.36 -0.81 -10.59
N ILE A 208 -13.32 -1.50 -11.03
CA ILE A 208 -11.99 -1.46 -10.44
C ILE A 208 -11.07 -0.66 -11.34
N VAL A 209 -10.47 0.41 -10.79
CA VAL A 209 -9.62 1.33 -11.52
C VAL A 209 -8.19 1.27 -10.98
N ALA A 210 -7.26 0.89 -11.83
CA ALA A 210 -5.84 0.88 -11.54
C ALA A 210 -5.23 2.25 -11.83
N VAL A 211 -4.30 2.70 -11.00
CA VAL A 211 -3.52 3.91 -11.24
C VAL A 211 -2.05 3.56 -11.40
N GLU A 212 -1.44 4.07 -12.48
CA GLU A 212 -0.01 3.91 -12.78
C GLU A 212 0.64 5.27 -13.10
N PRO A 213 1.99 5.41 -13.04
CA PRO A 213 2.68 6.62 -13.46
C PRO A 213 2.59 6.82 -14.98
N PHE A 214 2.30 8.05 -15.42
CA PHE A 214 2.21 8.41 -16.85
C PHE A 214 3.51 8.14 -17.61
N SER A 215 4.67 8.38 -16.98
CA SER A 215 5.98 8.16 -17.59
C SER A 215 6.46 6.69 -17.50
N SER A 216 5.72 5.83 -16.79
CA SER A 216 5.98 4.38 -16.69
C SER A 216 4.69 3.57 -16.85
N PRO A 217 4.01 3.67 -18.03
CA PRO A 217 2.70 3.08 -18.27
C PRO A 217 2.81 1.58 -18.59
N VAL A 218 3.26 0.79 -17.61
CA VAL A 218 3.51 -0.65 -17.77
C VAL A 218 2.21 -1.42 -18.00
N LEU A 219 1.15 -1.07 -17.24
CA LEU A 219 -0.11 -1.80 -17.30
C LEU A 219 -0.89 -1.50 -18.58
N SER A 220 -0.89 -0.24 -19.02
CA SER A 220 -1.66 0.19 -20.19
C SER A 220 -0.89 0.07 -21.51
N LYS A 221 0.45 0.19 -21.50
CA LYS A 221 1.27 0.26 -22.73
C LYS A 221 2.47 -0.69 -22.75
N GLY A 222 2.74 -1.42 -21.65
CA GLY A 222 3.90 -2.33 -21.57
C GLY A 222 5.26 -1.62 -21.54
N VAL A 223 5.30 -0.32 -21.23
CA VAL A 223 6.52 0.49 -21.26
C VAL A 223 6.87 0.97 -19.87
N SER A 224 8.10 0.68 -19.43
CA SER A 224 8.65 1.22 -18.18
C SER A 224 9.45 2.49 -18.41
N GLY A 225 9.44 3.39 -17.42
CA GLY A 225 10.20 4.65 -17.46
C GLY A 225 10.45 5.22 -16.07
N ALA A 226 11.30 6.24 -15.99
CA ALA A 226 11.58 6.93 -14.74
C ALA A 226 10.39 7.84 -14.35
N HIS A 227 10.04 7.83 -13.06
CA HIS A 227 9.00 8.67 -12.48
C HIS A 227 9.31 8.99 -11.01
N LYS A 228 8.60 9.98 -10.44
CA LYS A 228 8.79 10.43 -9.06
C LYS A 228 7.69 9.95 -8.10
N ILE A 229 6.70 9.21 -8.57
CA ILE A 229 5.60 8.70 -7.74
C ILE A 229 6.09 7.47 -6.96
N GLN A 230 6.69 7.71 -5.79
CA GLN A 230 7.18 6.63 -4.94
C GLN A 230 6.03 5.74 -4.45
N GLY A 231 6.24 4.42 -4.45
CA GLY A 231 5.30 3.43 -3.93
C GLY A 231 4.45 2.70 -4.97
N ILE A 232 4.38 3.21 -6.21
CA ILE A 232 3.73 2.56 -7.36
C ILE A 232 4.66 2.51 -8.56
N GLY A 233 4.26 1.84 -9.63
CA GLY A 233 5.05 1.80 -10.88
C GLY A 233 6.36 1.01 -10.74
N ALA A 234 6.28 -0.28 -10.45
CA ALA A 234 7.45 -1.15 -10.24
C ALA A 234 8.35 -1.32 -11.48
N GLY A 235 7.90 -0.89 -12.66
CA GLY A 235 8.61 -1.03 -13.94
C GLY A 235 8.40 -2.38 -14.61
N PHE A 236 7.62 -3.26 -14.02
CA PHE A 236 7.22 -4.57 -14.55
C PHE A 236 5.83 -4.95 -14.02
N VAL A 237 5.21 -5.98 -14.59
CA VAL A 237 3.96 -6.55 -14.09
C VAL A 237 4.28 -7.56 -12.99
N PRO A 238 3.89 -7.32 -11.71
CA PRO A 238 4.18 -8.24 -10.62
C PRO A 238 3.39 -9.56 -10.71
N ASP A 239 3.96 -10.67 -10.24
CA ASP A 239 3.32 -11.99 -10.28
C ASP A 239 2.03 -12.05 -9.44
N VAL A 240 1.95 -11.28 -8.35
CA VAL A 240 0.75 -11.22 -7.49
C VAL A 240 -0.36 -10.33 -8.06
N LEU A 241 -0.11 -9.60 -9.15
CA LEU A 241 -1.11 -8.77 -9.80
C LEU A 241 -1.98 -9.63 -10.73
N ASP A 242 -3.27 -9.66 -10.44
CA ASP A 242 -4.27 -10.18 -11.36
C ASP A 242 -4.70 -9.09 -12.34
N THR A 243 -4.19 -9.16 -13.57
CA THR A 243 -4.48 -8.15 -14.60
C THR A 243 -5.92 -8.23 -15.13
N SER A 244 -6.67 -9.27 -14.79
CA SER A 244 -8.08 -9.41 -15.17
C SER A 244 -9.04 -8.75 -14.18
N VAL A 245 -8.54 -8.31 -13.00
CA VAL A 245 -9.39 -7.80 -11.94
C VAL A 245 -9.83 -6.35 -12.16
N TYR A 246 -9.00 -5.54 -12.78
CA TYR A 246 -9.31 -4.14 -13.05
C TYR A 246 -9.94 -3.93 -14.43
N ASP A 247 -10.82 -2.93 -14.50
CA ASP A 247 -11.60 -2.61 -15.69
C ASP A 247 -11.00 -1.43 -16.47
N GLU A 248 -10.18 -0.62 -15.81
CA GLU A 248 -9.57 0.58 -16.36
C GLU A 248 -8.22 0.87 -15.74
N VAL A 249 -7.33 1.50 -16.50
CA VAL A 249 -6.05 2.02 -16.03
C VAL A 249 -5.98 3.52 -16.29
N ILE A 250 -5.69 4.30 -15.24
CA ILE A 250 -5.47 5.75 -15.33
C ILE A 250 -3.98 6.04 -15.10
N ALA A 251 -3.35 6.64 -16.10
CA ALA A 251 -1.95 7.09 -16.02
C ALA A 251 -1.89 8.52 -15.47
N VAL A 252 -1.14 8.72 -14.37
CA VAL A 252 -1.06 9.98 -13.63
C VAL A 252 0.34 10.58 -13.73
N LYS A 253 0.45 11.88 -14.00
CA LYS A 253 1.72 12.59 -14.03
C LYS A 253 2.24 12.86 -12.62
N ASP A 254 3.56 13.02 -12.50
CA ASP A 254 4.21 13.33 -11.21
C ASP A 254 3.63 14.61 -10.59
N GLU A 255 3.43 15.66 -11.39
CA GLU A 255 2.92 16.95 -10.96
C GLU A 255 1.50 16.84 -10.40
N ASP A 256 0.61 16.12 -11.10
CA ASP A 256 -0.77 15.89 -10.68
C ASP A 256 -0.83 15.13 -9.35
N ALA A 257 0.05 14.13 -9.17
CA ALA A 257 0.16 13.37 -7.92
C ALA A 257 0.60 14.25 -6.74
N PHE A 258 1.61 15.09 -6.95
CA PHE A 258 2.11 16.02 -5.93
C PHE A 258 1.08 17.07 -5.55
N GLU A 259 0.43 17.69 -6.53
CA GLU A 259 -0.58 18.73 -6.31
C GLU A 259 -1.77 18.18 -5.53
N THR A 260 -2.29 17.02 -5.94
CA THR A 260 -3.43 16.39 -5.28
C THR A 260 -3.09 15.95 -3.85
N ALA A 261 -1.87 15.45 -3.59
CA ALA A 261 -1.44 15.11 -2.23
C ALA A 261 -1.35 16.35 -1.32
N ARG A 262 -0.89 17.49 -1.84
CA ARG A 262 -0.90 18.77 -1.12
C ARG A 262 -2.31 19.29 -0.89
N GLU A 263 -3.17 19.16 -1.87
CA GLU A 263 -4.55 19.64 -1.82
C GLU A 263 -5.35 18.90 -0.75
N VAL A 264 -5.31 17.57 -0.70
CA VAL A 264 -6.03 16.81 0.33
C VAL A 264 -5.55 17.15 1.74
N GLY A 265 -4.24 17.41 1.91
CA GLY A 265 -3.69 17.90 3.16
C GLY A 265 -4.28 19.23 3.61
N LYS A 266 -4.42 20.18 2.68
CA LYS A 266 -4.96 21.53 2.95
C LYS A 266 -6.47 21.55 3.13
N LYS A 267 -7.21 20.75 2.35
CA LYS A 267 -8.69 20.79 2.30
C LYS A 267 -9.32 19.88 3.36
N GLU A 268 -8.80 18.66 3.52
CA GLU A 268 -9.40 17.64 4.39
C GLU A 268 -8.59 17.42 5.68
N GLY A 269 -7.42 18.06 5.84
CA GLY A 269 -6.55 17.87 7.00
C GLY A 269 -5.85 16.50 7.02
N VAL A 270 -5.75 15.84 5.88
CA VAL A 270 -5.20 14.48 5.74
C VAL A 270 -3.86 14.52 5.03
N LEU A 271 -2.76 14.39 5.76
CA LEU A 271 -1.42 14.44 5.20
C LEU A 271 -1.02 13.06 4.65
N VAL A 272 -0.85 12.98 3.33
CA VAL A 272 -0.63 11.71 2.63
C VAL A 272 0.61 11.73 1.74
N GLY A 273 1.11 10.53 1.38
CA GLY A 273 2.25 10.39 0.48
C GLY A 273 1.91 10.59 -1.01
N ILE A 274 2.95 10.57 -1.84
CA ILE A 274 2.86 10.87 -3.28
C ILE A 274 1.92 9.90 -4.01
N SER A 275 2.03 8.60 -3.73
CA SER A 275 1.15 7.59 -4.35
C SER A 275 -0.31 7.70 -3.92
N SER A 276 -0.57 8.25 -2.73
CA SER A 276 -1.92 8.59 -2.30
C SER A 276 -2.50 9.73 -3.15
N GLY A 277 -1.69 10.76 -3.42
CA GLY A 277 -2.08 11.84 -4.34
C GLY A 277 -2.38 11.32 -5.75
N ALA A 278 -1.55 10.42 -6.28
CA ALA A 278 -1.81 9.80 -7.57
C ALA A 278 -3.12 9.00 -7.60
N ALA A 279 -3.37 8.18 -6.56
CA ALA A 279 -4.60 7.41 -6.46
C ALA A 279 -5.84 8.32 -6.37
N LEU A 280 -5.74 9.37 -5.54
CA LEU A 280 -6.82 10.35 -5.39
C LEU A 280 -7.07 11.13 -6.69
N PHE A 281 -6.02 11.57 -7.39
CA PHE A 281 -6.17 12.20 -8.71
C PHE A 281 -6.96 11.29 -9.65
N GLY A 282 -6.60 10.00 -9.74
CA GLY A 282 -7.34 9.02 -10.55
C GLY A 282 -8.81 8.92 -10.13
N ALA A 283 -9.09 8.89 -8.83
CA ALA A 283 -10.46 8.85 -8.30
C ALA A 283 -11.26 10.12 -8.68
N LEU A 284 -10.63 11.28 -8.60
CA LEU A 284 -11.27 12.56 -9.00
C LEU A 284 -11.56 12.62 -10.50
N GLN A 285 -10.68 12.05 -11.36
CA GLN A 285 -10.97 11.93 -12.79
C GLN A 285 -12.20 11.05 -13.06
N VAL A 286 -12.40 9.99 -12.28
CA VAL A 286 -13.60 9.15 -12.35
C VAL A 286 -14.83 9.89 -11.81
N ALA A 287 -14.70 10.55 -10.66
CA ALA A 287 -15.81 11.25 -9.98
C ALA A 287 -16.42 12.39 -10.81
N LYS A 288 -15.61 13.03 -11.67
CA LYS A 288 -16.04 14.11 -12.58
C LYS A 288 -16.88 13.64 -13.77
N ARG A 289 -16.97 12.33 -14.01
CA ARG A 289 -17.73 11.78 -15.13
C ARG A 289 -19.23 11.82 -14.85
N SER A 290 -20.01 12.16 -15.85
CA SER A 290 -21.49 12.25 -15.72
C SER A 290 -22.14 10.93 -15.31
N GLU A 291 -21.59 9.80 -15.78
CA GLU A 291 -22.07 8.46 -15.41
C GLU A 291 -21.76 8.07 -13.94
N CYS A 292 -20.94 8.86 -13.25
CA CYS A 292 -20.63 8.68 -11.84
C CYS A 292 -21.50 9.52 -10.90
N ALA A 293 -22.44 10.30 -11.43
CA ALA A 293 -23.38 11.05 -10.59
C ALA A 293 -24.16 10.12 -9.64
N GLY A 294 -24.16 10.44 -8.34
CA GLY A 294 -24.80 9.66 -7.28
C GLY A 294 -24.07 8.37 -6.88
N LYS A 295 -22.87 8.11 -7.42
CA LYS A 295 -22.09 6.92 -7.14
C LYS A 295 -21.11 7.11 -5.98
N ASN A 296 -20.77 5.99 -5.33
CA ASN A 296 -19.79 5.91 -4.26
C ASN A 296 -18.45 5.40 -4.80
N ILE A 297 -17.44 6.24 -4.74
CA ILE A 297 -16.07 5.95 -5.20
C ILE A 297 -15.18 5.80 -3.98
N VAL A 298 -14.57 4.65 -3.81
CA VAL A 298 -13.59 4.40 -2.74
C VAL A 298 -12.20 4.45 -3.33
N VAL A 299 -11.33 5.27 -2.75
CA VAL A 299 -9.91 5.34 -3.10
C VAL A 299 -9.03 4.95 -1.92
N LEU A 300 -8.03 4.10 -2.16
CA LEU A 300 -7.08 3.73 -1.11
C LEU A 300 -5.89 4.68 -1.11
N LEU A 301 -5.65 5.33 0.05
CA LEU A 301 -4.51 6.22 0.31
C LEU A 301 -3.47 5.45 1.14
N PRO A 302 -2.34 5.02 0.51
CA PRO A 302 -1.48 3.97 1.07
C PRO A 302 -0.67 4.36 2.30
N ASP A 303 -0.24 5.61 2.45
CA ASP A 303 0.68 6.01 3.52
C ASP A 303 0.59 7.48 3.93
N THR A 304 1.30 7.81 5.03
CA THR A 304 1.40 9.16 5.59
C THR A 304 2.33 10.08 4.78
N GLY A 305 2.02 11.37 4.75
CA GLY A 305 2.87 12.43 4.19
C GLY A 305 4.15 12.69 4.99
N ASP A 306 4.20 12.32 6.28
CA ASP A 306 5.36 12.57 7.16
C ASP A 306 6.67 11.98 6.62
N ARG A 307 6.59 10.94 5.82
CA ARG A 307 7.75 10.29 5.18
C ARG A 307 8.32 11.05 4.00
N TYR A 308 7.68 12.15 3.61
CA TYR A 308 8.00 12.92 2.42
C TYR A 308 8.32 14.38 2.71
N LEU A 309 8.43 14.78 4.02
CA LEU A 309 8.70 16.16 4.44
C LEU A 309 10.06 16.69 3.96
N SER A 310 11.03 15.79 3.73
CA SER A 310 12.35 16.13 3.15
C SER A 310 12.40 16.01 1.62
N THR A 311 11.26 15.81 0.98
CA THR A 311 11.15 15.72 -0.49
C THR A 311 10.45 16.94 -1.05
N THR A 312 10.46 17.09 -2.38
CA THR A 312 9.76 18.17 -3.09
C THR A 312 8.23 18.09 -3.00
N LEU A 313 7.67 17.11 -2.29
CA LEU A 313 6.21 16.99 -2.15
C LEU A 313 5.59 18.21 -1.48
N PHE A 314 6.24 18.78 -0.45
CA PHE A 314 5.71 19.87 0.36
C PHE A 314 6.48 21.20 0.18
N GLU A 315 7.27 21.30 -0.88
CA GLU A 315 7.96 22.54 -1.30
C GLU A 315 7.07 23.46 -2.13
#